data_28b59fbff4806ab5e8b36c8aca11f2eb
#
_entry.id   28b59fbff4806ab5e8b36c8aca11f2eb
#
_cell.length_a   1.000
_cell.length_b   1.000
_cell.length_c   1.000
_cell.angle_alpha   90.00
_cell.angle_beta   90.00
_cell.angle_gamma   90.00
#
_symmetry.space_group_name_H-M   'P 1'
#
loop_
_entity.id
_entity.type
_entity.pdbx_description
1 polymer ?
#
loop_
_entity_poly.entity_id
_entity_poly.type
_entity_poly.pdbx_seq_one_letter_code
_entity_poly.pdbx_strand_id
1 'polypeptide(L)' 'MKVVFYTIGCPKCRVLENKLKAKKVAFEECTDIDIMESKGFETAPMLEVDGVEMNFSEAAKWINNLEA' A
#
# COMPACT_ATOMS: atom_id res chain seq x y z
N MET A 1 -10.51 -1.65 -10.48
CA MET A 1 -9.98 -1.22 -9.16
C MET A 1 -8.57 -0.71 -9.34
N LYS A 2 -8.30 0.49 -8.87
CA LYS A 2 -6.96 1.07 -8.96
C LYS A 2 -6.28 0.99 -7.59
N VAL A 3 -5.15 0.33 -7.53
CA VAL A 3 -4.37 0.15 -6.29
C VAL A 3 -3.01 0.81 -6.46
N VAL A 4 -2.66 1.70 -5.54
CA VAL A 4 -1.36 2.36 -5.51
C VAL A 4 -0.70 2.04 -4.18
N PHE A 5 0.51 1.52 -4.25
CA PHE A 5 1.30 1.15 -3.08
C PHE A 5 2.42 2.16 -2.88
N TYR A 6 2.35 2.90 -1.78
CA TYR A 6 3.34 3.90 -1.42
C TYR A 6 4.36 3.27 -0.47
N THR A 7 5.61 3.23 -0.87
CA THR A 7 6.66 2.51 -0.15
C THR A 7 7.95 3.31 -0.11
N ILE A 8 8.70 3.13 0.97
CA ILE A 8 10.06 3.67 1.11
C ILE A 8 11.10 2.55 1.26
N GLY A 9 10.70 1.31 0.99
CA GLY A 9 11.59 0.15 1.10
C GLY A 9 11.82 -0.34 2.52
N CYS A 10 10.95 0.03 3.48
CA CYS A 10 11.07 -0.41 4.86
C CYS A 10 10.63 -1.87 5.04
N PRO A 11 10.97 -2.52 6.18
CA PRO A 11 10.54 -3.90 6.41
C PRO A 11 9.02 -4.11 6.33
N LYS A 12 8.23 -3.19 6.88
CA LYS A 12 6.77 -3.26 6.80
C LYS A 12 6.30 -3.08 5.35
N CYS A 13 6.99 -2.25 4.58
CA CYS A 13 6.71 -2.08 3.16
C CYS A 13 6.84 -3.41 2.42
N ARG A 14 7.89 -4.17 2.71
CA ARG A 14 8.12 -5.48 2.10
C ARG A 14 7.05 -6.49 2.48
N VAL A 15 6.61 -6.47 3.74
CA VAL A 15 5.54 -7.35 4.21
C VAL A 15 4.27 -7.08 3.41
N LEU A 16 3.91 -5.82 3.26
CA LEU A 16 2.71 -5.44 2.53
C LEU A 16 2.82 -5.79 1.04
N GLU A 17 3.96 -5.52 0.45
CA GLU A 17 4.24 -5.87 -0.95
C GLU A 17 4.08 -7.36 -1.18
N ASN A 18 4.65 -8.19 -0.31
CA ASN A 18 4.55 -9.65 -0.41
C ASN A 18 3.10 -10.12 -0.28
N LYS A 19 2.32 -9.50 0.60
CA LYS A 19 0.91 -9.81 0.74
C LYS A 19 0.13 -9.51 -0.54
N LEU A 20 0.40 -8.35 -1.14
CA LEU A 20 -0.24 -7.95 -2.39
C LEU A 20 0.09 -8.95 -3.51
N LYS A 21 1.35 -9.34 -3.63
CA LYS A 21 1.79 -10.31 -4.63
C LYS A 21 1.19 -11.69 -4.39
N ALA A 22 1.09 -12.11 -3.13
CA ALA A 22 0.51 -13.40 -2.77
C ALA A 22 -0.97 -13.50 -3.16
N LYS A 23 -1.69 -12.39 -3.11
CA LYS A 23 -3.09 -12.31 -3.53
C LYS A 23 -3.25 -11.96 -5.01
N LYS A 24 -2.15 -11.83 -5.74
CA LYS A 24 -2.14 -11.49 -7.18
C LYS A 24 -2.85 -10.17 -7.46
N VAL A 25 -2.71 -9.21 -6.56
CA VAL A 25 -3.27 -7.87 -6.73
C VAL A 25 -2.36 -7.06 -7.66
N ALA A 26 -2.93 -6.53 -8.74
CA ALA A 26 -2.20 -5.60 -9.60
C ALA A 26 -2.15 -4.24 -8.90
N PHE A 27 -0.96 -3.68 -8.75
CA PHE A 27 -0.79 -2.38 -8.10
C PHE A 27 0.32 -1.58 -8.75
N GLU A 28 0.21 -0.26 -8.62
CA GLU A 28 1.28 0.65 -9.02
C GLU A 28 2.12 0.95 -7.76
N GLU A 29 3.44 0.98 -7.93
CA GLU A 29 4.34 1.30 -6.83
C GLU A 29 4.78 2.76 -6.93
N CYS A 30 4.63 3.50 -5.86
CA CYS A 30 5.07 4.89 -5.77
C CYS A 30 6.12 5.01 -4.67
N THR A 31 7.32 5.46 -5.05
CA THR A 31 8.42 5.66 -4.11
C THR A 31 8.79 7.13 -3.97
N ASP A 32 7.98 8.01 -4.53
CA ASP A 32 8.22 9.46 -4.52
C ASP A 32 7.78 10.05 -3.19
N ILE A 33 8.77 10.43 -2.37
CA ILE A 33 8.53 11.00 -1.04
C ILE A 33 7.78 12.33 -1.14
N ASP A 34 8.06 13.13 -2.16
CA ASP A 34 7.39 14.42 -2.33
C ASP A 34 5.89 14.24 -2.54
N ILE A 35 5.49 13.23 -3.31
CA ILE A 35 4.08 12.90 -3.51
C ILE A 35 3.45 12.47 -2.19
N MET A 36 4.15 11.62 -1.43
CA MET A 36 3.65 11.14 -0.14
C MET A 36 3.47 12.30 0.84
N GLU A 37 4.41 13.23 0.89
CA GLU A 37 4.31 14.41 1.74
C GLU A 37 3.15 15.31 1.33
N SER A 38 2.96 15.50 0.02
CA SER A 38 1.85 16.33 -0.47
C SER A 38 0.48 15.72 -0.16
N LYS A 39 0.40 14.42 0.01
CA LYS A 39 -0.82 13.72 0.43
C LYS A 39 -1.01 13.72 1.95
N GLY A 40 -0.03 14.20 2.70
CA GLY A 40 -0.10 14.25 4.15
C GLY A 40 0.19 12.91 4.83
N PHE A 41 0.87 12.00 4.17
CA PHE A 41 1.22 10.70 4.75
C PHE A 41 2.33 10.88 5.80
N GLU A 42 2.05 10.48 7.03
CA GLU A 42 3.01 10.56 8.14
C GLU A 42 3.77 9.26 8.33
N THR A 43 3.29 8.17 7.76
CA THR A 43 3.89 6.86 7.90
C THR A 43 3.96 6.15 6.55
N ALA A 44 4.80 5.14 6.47
CA ALA A 44 4.86 4.21 5.35
C ALA A 44 4.87 2.78 5.93
N PRO A 45 4.36 1.79 5.20
CA PRO A 45 3.75 1.89 3.88
C PRO A 45 2.32 2.42 3.93
N MET A 46 1.86 2.96 2.81
CA MET A 46 0.46 3.36 2.64
C MET A 46 -0.09 2.68 1.39
N LEU A 47 -1.36 2.37 1.42
CA LEU A 47 -2.05 1.75 0.28
C LEU A 47 -3.27 2.59 -0.07
N GLU A 48 -3.45 2.88 -1.35
CA GLU A 48 -4.62 3.59 -1.84
C GLU A 48 -5.39 2.69 -2.79
N VAL A 49 -6.65 2.46 -2.48
CA VAL A 49 -7.54 1.63 -3.31
C VAL A 49 -8.74 2.47 -3.70
N ASP A 50 -8.86 2.76 -5.00
CA ASP A 50 -9.94 3.57 -5.56
C ASP A 50 -10.11 4.90 -4.81
N GLY A 51 -9.00 5.53 -4.44
CA GLY A 51 -8.98 6.80 -3.74
C GLY A 51 -9.09 6.71 -2.22
N VAL A 52 -9.21 5.52 -1.66
CA VAL A 52 -9.27 5.31 -0.21
C VAL A 52 -7.87 4.99 0.30
N GLU A 53 -7.36 5.86 1.16
CA GLU A 53 -6.02 5.70 1.74
C GLU A 53 -6.06 4.84 3.00
N MET A 54 -5.12 3.91 3.09
CA MET A 54 -5.04 2.98 4.21
C MET A 54 -3.61 2.94 4.74
N ASN A 55 -3.47 2.91 6.08
CA ASN A 55 -2.18 2.70 6.71
C ASN A 55 -1.82 1.21 6.69
N PHE A 56 -0.68 0.84 7.28
CA PHE A 56 -0.21 -0.55 7.27
C PHE A 56 -1.25 -1.52 7.85
N SER A 57 -1.81 -1.20 9.01
CA SER A 57 -2.78 -2.07 9.68
C SER A 57 -4.06 -2.24 8.86
N GLU A 58 -4.58 -1.15 8.35
CA GLU A 58 -5.79 -1.15 7.52
C GLU A 58 -5.56 -1.89 6.20
N ALA A 59 -4.42 -1.63 5.57
CA ALA A 59 -4.07 -2.27 4.31
C ALA A 59 -3.88 -3.78 4.49
N ALA A 60 -3.23 -4.19 5.57
CA ALA A 60 -3.04 -5.62 5.86
C ALA A 60 -4.38 -6.33 6.05
N LYS A 61 -5.32 -5.71 6.75
CA LYS A 61 -6.66 -6.25 6.92
C LYS A 61 -7.40 -6.36 5.59
N TRP A 62 -7.30 -5.31 4.78
CA TRP A 62 -7.95 -5.29 3.47
C TRP A 62 -7.42 -6.43 2.59
N ILE A 63 -6.11 -6.61 2.56
CA ILE A 63 -5.49 -7.67 1.77
C ILE A 63 -5.89 -9.05 2.28
N ASN A 64 -5.86 -9.25 3.61
CA ASN A 64 -6.21 -10.53 4.21
C ASN A 64 -7.67 -10.92 3.96
N ASN A 65 -8.54 -9.94 3.75
CA ASN A 65 -9.96 -10.18 3.45
C ASN A 65 -10.24 -10.38 1.97
N LEU A 66 -9.23 -10.22 1.12
CA LEU A 66 -9.40 -10.49 -0.31
C LEU A 66 -9.51 -11.99 -0.55
N GLU A 67 -10.46 -12.38 -1.41
CA GLU A 67 -10.53 -13.74 -1.88
C GLU A 67 -9.55 -13.89 -3.05
N ALA A 68 -8.69 -14.86 -2.93
CA ALA A 68 -7.69 -15.11 -3.97
C ALA A 68 -8.28 -15.90 -5.12
#